data_321b8118e0b02380dab7c99e123b8121
#
_entry.id   321b8118e0b02380dab7c99e123b8121
#
_cell.length_a   1.000
_cell.length_b   1.000
_cell.length_c   1.000
_cell.angle_alpha   90.00
_cell.angle_beta   90.00
_cell.angle_gamma   90.00
#
_symmetry.space_group_name_H-M   'P 1'
#
loop_
_entity.id
_entity.type
_entity.pdbx_description
1 polymer ?
#
loop_
_entity_poly.entity_id
_entity_poly.type
_entity_poly.pdbx_seq_one_letter_code
_entity_poly.pdbx_strand_id
1 'polypeptide(L)' 'MKRDRVWRLQNHHRWLEQRLHEESRRPMPDAMMIRELKRQKLQVKDELFLAEADLAPAYRELQRA' A
#
# COMPACT_ATOMS: atom_id res chain seq x y z
N MET A 1 4.03 -18.15 -3.37
CA MET A 1 5.29 -17.89 -2.68
C MET A 1 5.25 -16.54 -2.00
N LYS A 2 5.99 -16.38 -0.90
CA LYS A 2 5.98 -15.13 -0.12
C LYS A 2 6.47 -13.91 -0.90
N ARG A 3 7.48 -14.08 -1.75
CA ARG A 3 8.00 -12.99 -2.59
C ARG A 3 6.96 -12.47 -3.58
N ASP A 4 6.17 -13.37 -4.14
CA ASP A 4 5.11 -13.00 -5.10
C ASP A 4 4.03 -12.19 -4.40
N ARG A 5 3.72 -12.53 -3.14
CA ARG A 5 2.75 -11.80 -2.36
C ARG A 5 3.24 -10.37 -2.09
N VAL A 6 4.50 -10.22 -1.67
CA VAL A 6 5.10 -8.90 -1.42
C VAL A 6 5.06 -8.07 -2.70
N TRP A 7 5.47 -8.65 -3.82
CA TRP A 7 5.47 -7.97 -5.10
C TRP A 7 4.07 -7.48 -5.49
N ARG A 8 3.07 -8.35 -5.35
CA ARG A 8 1.68 -8.00 -5.67
C ARG A 8 1.16 -6.89 -4.77
N LEU A 9 1.48 -6.95 -3.49
CA LEU A 9 1.07 -5.92 -2.54
C LEU A 9 1.74 -4.58 -2.82
N GLN A 10 3.02 -4.60 -3.17
CA GLN A 10 3.73 -3.39 -3.56
C GLN A 10 3.12 -2.74 -4.80
N ASN A 11 2.79 -3.54 -5.80
CA ASN A 11 2.15 -3.03 -7.02
C ASN A 11 0.74 -2.51 -6.74
N HIS A 12 -0.02 -3.21 -5.92
CA HIS A 12 -1.36 -2.77 -5.53
C HIS A 12 -1.30 -1.44 -4.77
N HIS A 13 -0.36 -1.32 -3.85
CA HIS A 13 -0.15 -0.08 -3.09
C HIS A 13 0.16 1.08 -4.03
N ARG A 14 1.05 0.86 -4.98
CA ARG A 14 1.44 1.87 -5.97
C ARG A 14 0.26 2.26 -6.85
N TRP A 15 -0.53 1.29 -7.27
CA TRP A 15 -1.73 1.54 -8.06
C TRP A 15 -2.75 2.39 -7.29
N LEU A 16 -2.94 2.09 -6.01
CA LEU A 16 -3.84 2.87 -5.16
C LEU A 16 -3.36 4.30 -4.97
N GLU A 17 -2.06 4.50 -4.79
CA GLU A 17 -1.49 5.84 -4.70
C GLU A 17 -1.74 6.65 -5.97
N GLN A 18 -1.54 6.02 -7.11
CA GLN A 18 -1.75 6.65 -8.41
C GLN A 18 -3.22 7.02 -8.61
N ARG A 19 -4.13 6.11 -8.29
CA ARG A 19 -5.56 6.38 -8.39
C ARG A 19 -5.99 7.49 -7.45
N LEU A 20 -5.47 7.49 -6.23
CA LEU A 20 -5.76 8.53 -5.26
C LEU A 20 -5.29 9.89 -5.76
N HIS A 21 -4.10 9.94 -6.33
CA HIS A 21 -3.55 11.16 -6.90
C HIS A 21 -4.42 11.70 -8.04
N GLU A 22 -4.81 10.83 -8.95
CA GLU A 22 -5.67 11.20 -10.08
C GLU A 22 -7.02 11.72 -9.61
N GLU A 23 -7.63 11.04 -8.66
CA GLU A 23 -8.93 11.43 -8.12
C GLU A 23 -8.86 12.78 -7.41
N SER A 24 -7.78 13.03 -6.67
CA SER A 24 -7.57 14.28 -5.94
C SER A 24 -7.36 15.48 -6.86
N ARG A 25 -6.91 15.23 -8.10
CA ARG A 25 -6.64 16.30 -9.08
C ARG A 25 -7.84 16.67 -9.93
N ARG A 26 -8.94 15.95 -9.82
CA ARG A 26 -10.14 16.27 -10.58
C ARG A 26 -10.70 17.64 -10.14
N PRO A 27 -11.34 18.37 -11.06
CA PRO A 27 -11.99 19.65 -10.70
C PRO A 27 -13.03 19.48 -9.58
N MET A 28 -13.73 18.34 -9.56
CA MET A 28 -14.68 18.01 -8.49
C MET A 28 -14.34 16.61 -7.95
N PRO A 29 -13.40 16.54 -7.00
CA PRO A 29 -13.01 15.25 -6.44
C PRO A 29 -14.18 14.58 -5.72
N ASP A 30 -14.28 13.27 -5.90
CA ASP A 30 -15.28 12.46 -5.19
C ASP A 30 -14.74 12.12 -3.80
N ALA A 31 -15.30 12.77 -2.77
CA ALA A 31 -14.84 12.59 -1.40
C ALA A 31 -14.98 11.15 -0.91
N MET A 32 -16.04 10.46 -1.33
CA MET A 32 -16.25 9.06 -0.95
C MET A 32 -15.22 8.14 -1.59
N MET A 33 -14.91 8.37 -2.86
CA MET A 33 -13.90 7.61 -3.58
C MET A 33 -12.53 7.81 -2.95
N ILE A 34 -12.18 9.05 -2.63
CA ILE A 34 -10.90 9.38 -1.98
C ILE A 34 -10.78 8.67 -0.64
N ARG A 35 -11.85 8.70 0.16
CA ARG A 35 -11.87 8.02 1.46
C ARG A 35 -11.65 6.52 1.29
N GLU A 36 -12.34 5.91 0.33
CA GLU A 36 -12.23 4.47 0.07
C GLU A 36 -10.82 4.09 -0.40
N LEU A 37 -10.24 4.88 -1.29
CA LEU A 37 -8.89 4.65 -1.77
C LEU A 37 -7.86 4.76 -0.64
N LYS A 38 -8.01 5.75 0.23
CA LYS A 38 -7.13 5.91 1.39
C LYS A 38 -7.25 4.72 2.34
N ARG A 39 -8.46 4.24 2.56
CA ARG A 39 -8.70 3.08 3.41
C ARG A 39 -8.04 1.83 2.84
N GLN A 40 -8.23 1.58 1.54
CA GLN A 40 -7.62 0.43 0.87
C GLN A 40 -6.09 0.53 0.90
N LYS A 41 -5.57 1.72 0.68
CA LYS A 41 -4.13 1.96 0.74
C LYS A 41 -3.56 1.58 2.11
N LEU A 42 -4.26 1.96 3.17
CA LEU A 42 -3.85 1.64 4.53
C LEU A 42 -3.84 0.14 4.78
N GLN A 43 -4.89 -0.55 4.33
CA GLN A 43 -4.98 -2.00 4.47
C GLN A 43 -3.85 -2.72 3.75
N VAL A 44 -3.56 -2.30 2.51
CA VAL A 44 -2.48 -2.89 1.73
C VAL A 44 -1.14 -2.64 2.39
N LYS A 45 -0.95 -1.44 2.93
CA LYS A 45 0.29 -1.09 3.64
C LYS A 45 0.50 -1.99 4.85
N ASP A 46 -0.54 -2.25 5.63
CA ASP A 46 -0.47 -3.14 6.79
C ASP A 46 -0.13 -4.56 6.37
N GLU A 47 -0.79 -5.07 5.34
CA GLU A 47 -0.52 -6.41 4.81
C GLU A 47 0.91 -6.52 4.28
N LEU A 48 1.37 -5.48 3.60
CA LEU A 48 2.72 -5.43 3.07
C LEU A 48 3.75 -5.48 4.19
N PHE A 49 3.52 -4.71 5.25
CA PHE A 49 4.40 -4.71 6.41
C PHE A 49 4.53 -6.12 7.02
N LEU A 50 3.40 -6.81 7.18
CA LEU A 50 3.38 -8.16 7.73
C LEU A 50 4.05 -9.16 6.80
N ALA A 51 3.82 -9.03 5.50
CA ALA A 51 4.42 -9.93 4.52
C ALA A 51 5.94 -9.77 4.45
N GLU A 52 6.43 -8.54 4.53
CA GLU A 52 7.87 -8.26 4.54
C GLU A 52 8.52 -8.77 5.82
N ALA A 53 7.85 -8.63 6.95
CA ALA A 53 8.35 -9.12 8.23
C ALA A 53 8.49 -10.65 8.22
N ASP A 54 7.56 -11.36 7.60
CA ASP A 54 7.63 -12.81 7.43
C ASP A 54 8.79 -13.23 6.53
N LEU A 55 9.04 -12.44 5.49
CA LEU A 55 10.04 -12.79 4.49
C LEU A 55 11.46 -12.63 5.00
N ALA A 56 11.73 -11.60 5.79
CA ALA A 56 13.08 -11.27 6.23
C ALA A 56 13.07 -10.61 7.62
N PRO A 57 13.06 -11.40 8.70
CA PRO A 57 13.12 -10.85 10.05
C PRO A 57 14.32 -9.92 10.29
N ALA A 58 15.49 -10.23 9.70
CA ALA A 58 16.66 -9.39 9.81
C ALA A 58 16.46 -8.01 9.16
N TYR A 59 15.73 -7.97 8.06
CA TYR A 59 15.39 -6.73 7.39
C TYR A 59 14.59 -5.81 8.30
N ARG A 60 13.70 -6.41 9.07
CA ARG A 60 12.88 -5.69 10.04
C ARG A 60 13.72 -5.00 11.12
N GLU A 61 14.78 -5.67 11.58
CA GLU A 61 15.67 -5.10 12.58
C GLU A 61 16.49 -3.94 12.02
N LEU A 62 16.89 -4.02 10.76
CA LEU A 62 17.62 -2.94 10.12
C LEU A 62 16.79 -1.66 10.03
N GLN A 63 15.49 -1.78 9.95
CA GLN A 63 14.61 -0.62 9.87
C GLN A 63 14.27 -0.02 11.22
N ARG A 64 14.66 -0.68 12.28
CA ARG A 64 14.40 -0.20 13.64
C ARG A 64 15.36 0.90 14.09
N ALA A 65 16.47 0.98 13.46
CA ALA A 65 17.53 1.91 13.87
C ALA A 65 17.17 3.37 13.71
#